data_062e839c515e69c8b3a81962bca175a0
#
_entry.id   062e839c515e69c8b3a81962bca175a0
#
_cell.length_a   1.000
_cell.length_b   1.000
_cell.length_c   1.000
_cell.angle_alpha   90.00
_cell.angle_beta   90.00
_cell.angle_gamma   90.00
#
_symmetry.space_group_name_H-M   'P 1'
#
loop_
_entity.id
_entity.type
_entity.pdbx_description
1 polymer ?
#
loop_
_entity_poly.entity_id
_entity_poly.type
_entity_poly.pdbx_seq_one_letter_code
_entity_poly.pdbx_strand_id
1 'polypeptide(L)'
;MRPASALPLPKGSCDTNMGTAQTAPSGEARKSRGVLYYLSYLRSLLFTNVLIYFYTAVCGTLSLLSSLFDSRGRWQHAFARIWSWLILTTSGVRTRVEGLENVLRRETAIYCVNHQSAMDIPILFVYLPVQFRFVAKRSLFKLPFLGWHLQRSGHIPVDRGRPRGGVRSLDDAAAKIRAGSSVVLFPEGHRSRDGKMLPFRSGSFYLAIQSGVPVVPITLNGTRAVLKPDTYHVRAGQTEMIVHPSIPTSALTREDVEALSEKVRAQIISRFVPSDP
;
A
#
# COMPACT_ATOMS: atom_id res chain seq x y z
N MET A 1 -51.30 46.06 -12.71
CA MET A 1 -52.41 45.10 -12.97
C MET A 1 -52.21 43.86 -12.12
N ARG A 2 -53.28 43.38 -11.55
CA ARG A 2 -53.40 42.46 -10.40
C ARG A 2 -52.86 41.06 -10.62
N PRO A 3 -52.59 40.32 -9.51
CA PRO A 3 -52.02 38.98 -9.47
C PRO A 3 -53.08 37.87 -9.60
N ALA A 4 -52.69 36.67 -10.01
CA ALA A 4 -53.50 35.43 -9.94
C ALA A 4 -52.71 34.39 -9.15
N SER A 5 -53.20 34.06 -8.04
CA SER A 5 -54.01 33.00 -7.44
C SER A 5 -53.25 31.66 -7.29
N ALA A 6 -53.06 31.32 -6.00
CA ALA A 6 -52.58 30.06 -5.48
C ALA A 6 -53.64 28.94 -5.67
N LEU A 7 -53.13 27.71 -5.93
CA LEU A 7 -53.90 26.48 -5.86
C LEU A 7 -53.38 25.60 -4.72
N PRO A 8 -54.26 24.86 -4.02
CA PRO A 8 -53.96 24.20 -2.76
C PRO A 8 -53.38 22.78 -2.95
N LEU A 9 -52.58 22.34 -1.96
CA LEU A 9 -52.00 21.01 -1.80
C LEU A 9 -53.09 19.98 -1.36
N PRO A 10 -53.06 18.73 -1.83
CA PRO A 10 -53.89 17.66 -1.29
C PRO A 10 -53.26 17.09 -0.03
N LYS A 11 -54.05 16.94 1.01
CA LYS A 11 -53.83 16.10 2.19
C LYS A 11 -54.07 14.64 1.80
N GLY A 12 -53.12 13.75 2.06
CA GLY A 12 -53.26 12.32 1.85
C GLY A 12 -52.41 11.53 2.82
N SER A 13 -53.10 11.00 3.81
CA SER A 13 -53.06 9.74 4.56
C SER A 13 -51.69 9.19 5.00
N CYS A 14 -51.64 9.11 6.31
CA CYS A 14 -50.75 8.30 7.14
C CYS A 14 -50.99 6.81 6.89
N ASP A 15 -50.03 6.11 6.26
CA ASP A 15 -49.97 4.67 6.26
C ASP A 15 -48.83 4.20 7.14
N THR A 16 -49.23 3.66 8.28
CA THR A 16 -48.39 2.93 9.23
C THR A 16 -47.89 1.63 8.58
N ASN A 17 -46.63 1.60 8.16
CA ASN A 17 -45.99 0.35 7.78
C ASN A 17 -45.06 -0.09 8.93
N MET A 18 -45.45 -1.20 9.55
CA MET A 18 -44.72 -1.88 10.62
C MET A 18 -43.34 -2.33 10.11
N GLY A 19 -42.27 -1.69 10.61
CA GLY A 19 -40.92 -2.13 10.41
C GLY A 19 -40.70 -3.49 11.06
N THR A 20 -40.25 -4.43 10.25
CA THR A 20 -39.69 -5.70 10.71
C THR A 20 -38.47 -5.42 11.60
N ALA A 21 -38.61 -5.69 12.88
CA ALA A 21 -37.54 -5.63 13.86
C ALA A 21 -36.42 -6.60 13.41
N GLN A 22 -35.28 -6.05 12.96
CA GLN A 22 -34.04 -6.81 12.84
C GLN A 22 -33.64 -7.26 14.24
N THR A 23 -33.76 -8.54 14.52
CA THR A 23 -33.31 -9.16 15.75
C THR A 23 -31.80 -8.94 15.90
N ALA A 24 -31.40 -8.21 16.93
CA ALA A 24 -29.99 -8.05 17.32
C ALA A 24 -29.38 -9.45 17.58
N PRO A 25 -28.12 -9.71 17.19
CA PRO A 25 -27.49 -11.00 17.41
C PRO A 25 -27.47 -11.34 18.90
N SER A 26 -27.84 -12.58 19.23
CA SER A 26 -27.94 -13.10 20.59
C SER A 26 -26.64 -12.87 21.38
N GLY A 27 -26.75 -12.60 22.69
CA GLY A 27 -25.64 -12.26 23.56
C GLY A 27 -24.53 -13.32 23.62
N GLU A 28 -24.82 -14.59 23.33
CA GLU A 28 -23.84 -15.67 23.22
C GLU A 28 -22.90 -15.54 22.01
N ALA A 29 -23.40 -15.15 20.85
CA ALA A 29 -22.59 -14.89 19.66
C ALA A 29 -21.64 -13.69 19.86
N ARG A 30 -22.04 -12.73 20.70
CA ARG A 30 -21.22 -11.57 21.05
C ARG A 30 -20.12 -11.92 22.05
N LYS A 31 -20.39 -12.85 23.02
CA LYS A 31 -19.38 -13.37 23.96
C LYS A 31 -18.33 -14.24 23.28
N SER A 32 -18.73 -15.15 22.36
CA SER A 32 -17.80 -16.02 21.64
C SER A 32 -16.87 -15.22 20.70
N ARG A 33 -17.40 -14.18 20.03
CA ARG A 33 -16.58 -13.25 19.26
C ARG A 33 -15.56 -12.51 20.13
N GLY A 34 -15.91 -12.18 21.38
CA GLY A 34 -15.01 -11.57 22.36
C GLY A 34 -13.82 -12.47 22.71
N VAL A 35 -14.05 -13.72 23.04
CA VAL A 35 -13.00 -14.68 23.45
C VAL A 35 -12.04 -14.95 22.29
N LEU A 36 -12.53 -15.24 21.10
CA LEU A 36 -11.70 -15.47 19.91
C LEU A 36 -10.86 -14.23 19.55
N TYR A 37 -11.39 -13.04 19.73
CA TYR A 37 -10.65 -11.81 19.53
C TYR A 37 -9.49 -11.68 20.51
N TYR A 38 -9.73 -11.92 21.81
CA TYR A 38 -8.67 -11.85 22.84
C TYR A 38 -7.61 -12.93 22.64
N LEU A 39 -7.98 -14.15 22.28
CA LEU A 39 -7.04 -15.21 21.95
C LEU A 39 -6.17 -14.84 20.73
N SER A 40 -6.78 -14.30 19.67
CA SER A 40 -6.06 -13.81 18.49
C SER A 40 -5.13 -12.64 18.83
N TYR A 41 -5.58 -11.72 19.69
CA TYR A 41 -4.76 -10.59 20.14
C TYR A 41 -3.56 -11.07 20.98
N LEU A 42 -3.79 -11.98 21.91
CA LEU A 42 -2.74 -12.55 22.76
C LEU A 42 -1.70 -13.32 21.92
N ARG A 43 -2.17 -14.16 20.98
CA ARG A 43 -1.30 -14.83 20.01
C ARG A 43 -0.45 -13.81 19.22
N SER A 44 -1.09 -12.74 18.74
CA SER A 44 -0.38 -11.70 18.00
C SER A 44 0.69 -11.02 18.87
N LEU A 45 0.36 -10.65 20.11
CA LEU A 45 1.25 -9.91 20.99
C LEU A 45 2.44 -10.78 21.45
N LEU A 46 2.17 -11.99 21.97
CA LEU A 46 3.16 -12.83 22.62
C LEU A 46 3.98 -13.69 21.65
N PHE A 47 3.44 -13.98 20.48
CA PHE A 47 4.08 -14.89 19.53
C PHE A 47 4.40 -14.21 18.20
N THR A 48 3.39 -13.72 17.48
CA THR A 48 3.60 -13.20 16.11
C THR A 48 4.51 -11.98 16.10
N ASN A 49 4.25 -10.98 16.95
CA ASN A 49 5.09 -9.77 17.00
C ASN A 49 6.50 -10.05 17.51
N VAL A 50 6.66 -10.92 18.49
CA VAL A 50 7.99 -11.32 19.01
C VAL A 50 8.82 -11.94 17.88
N LEU A 51 8.24 -12.84 17.11
CA LEU A 51 8.91 -13.45 15.95
C LEU A 51 9.20 -12.42 14.84
N ILE A 52 8.28 -11.50 14.55
CA ILE A 52 8.51 -10.40 13.59
C ILE A 52 9.72 -9.56 14.01
N TYR A 53 9.81 -9.17 15.28
CA TYR A 53 10.97 -8.41 15.78
C TYR A 53 12.26 -9.23 15.71
N PHE A 54 12.21 -10.51 16.06
CA PHE A 54 13.35 -11.41 15.94
C PHE A 54 13.82 -11.54 14.49
N TYR A 55 12.91 -11.80 13.54
CA TYR A 55 13.25 -11.85 12.13
C TYR A 55 13.81 -10.52 11.60
N THR A 56 13.26 -9.41 12.08
CA THR A 56 13.74 -8.08 11.70
C THR A 56 15.18 -7.85 12.19
N ALA A 57 15.50 -8.26 13.42
CA ALA A 57 16.85 -8.17 13.95
C ALA A 57 17.83 -9.06 13.16
N VAL A 58 17.50 -10.32 12.95
CA VAL A 58 18.38 -11.28 12.26
C VAL A 58 18.55 -10.90 10.78
N CYS A 59 17.46 -10.84 10.01
CA CYS A 59 17.53 -10.56 8.57
C CYS A 59 18.06 -9.15 8.30
N GLY A 60 17.73 -8.16 9.15
CA GLY A 60 18.23 -6.81 9.04
C GLY A 60 19.75 -6.73 9.27
N THR A 61 20.28 -7.44 10.27
CA THR A 61 21.72 -7.51 10.53
C THR A 61 22.46 -8.21 9.38
N LEU A 62 21.96 -9.37 8.92
CA LEU A 62 22.54 -10.07 7.77
C LEU A 62 22.51 -9.22 6.51
N SER A 63 21.41 -8.50 6.27
CA SER A 63 21.29 -7.55 5.16
C SER A 63 22.28 -6.41 5.25
N LEU A 64 22.52 -5.84 6.43
CA LEU A 64 23.52 -4.80 6.63
C LEU A 64 24.94 -5.32 6.41
N LEU A 65 25.27 -6.50 6.94
CA LEU A 65 26.56 -7.13 6.73
C LEU A 65 26.81 -7.44 5.24
N SER A 66 25.80 -7.97 4.55
CA SER A 66 25.90 -8.25 3.12
C SER A 66 26.13 -6.98 2.27
N SER A 67 25.71 -5.81 2.77
CA SER A 67 25.90 -4.54 2.08
C SER A 67 27.36 -4.12 1.91
N LEU A 68 28.27 -4.73 2.66
CA LEU A 68 29.72 -4.51 2.54
C LEU A 68 30.29 -5.14 1.25
N PHE A 69 29.62 -6.16 0.72
CA PHE A 69 30.07 -6.96 -0.42
C PHE A 69 29.17 -6.84 -1.66
N ASP A 70 28.00 -6.23 -1.53
CA ASP A 70 27.01 -6.10 -2.61
C ASP A 70 26.57 -4.66 -2.84
N SER A 71 27.26 -3.98 -3.72
CA SER A 71 26.93 -2.60 -4.13
C SER A 71 25.61 -2.48 -4.93
N ARG A 72 25.13 -3.58 -5.51
CA ARG A 72 23.90 -3.61 -6.31
C ARG A 72 22.64 -3.88 -5.46
N GLY A 73 22.81 -4.23 -4.19
CA GLY A 73 21.70 -4.49 -3.26
C GLY A 73 20.88 -5.73 -3.58
N ARG A 74 21.44 -6.72 -4.23
CA ARG A 74 20.78 -8.00 -4.54
C ARG A 74 20.60 -8.86 -3.30
N TRP A 75 21.65 -8.97 -2.49
CA TRP A 75 21.60 -9.70 -1.22
C TRP A 75 20.65 -9.04 -0.23
N GLN A 76 20.65 -7.69 -0.14
CA GLN A 76 19.71 -6.97 0.72
C GLN A 76 18.26 -7.24 0.30
N HIS A 77 17.99 -7.27 -1.01
CA HIS A 77 16.66 -7.61 -1.53
C HIS A 77 16.28 -9.06 -1.24
N ALA A 78 17.24 -10.00 -1.34
CA ALA A 78 17.02 -11.41 -0.99
C ALA A 78 16.68 -11.58 0.50
N PHE A 79 17.44 -10.94 1.40
CA PHE A 79 17.12 -10.94 2.84
C PHE A 79 15.77 -10.30 3.15
N ALA A 80 15.40 -9.22 2.47
CA ALA A 80 14.08 -8.63 2.61
C ALA A 80 12.96 -9.58 2.14
N ARG A 81 13.18 -10.38 1.09
CA ARG A 81 12.24 -11.43 0.65
C ARG A 81 12.10 -12.55 1.69
N ILE A 82 13.21 -13.04 2.23
CA ILE A 82 13.21 -14.07 3.29
C ILE A 82 12.47 -13.55 4.52
N TRP A 83 12.81 -12.35 4.99
CA TRP A 83 12.13 -11.66 6.09
C TRP A 83 10.63 -11.54 5.86
N SER A 84 10.24 -11.11 4.69
CA SER A 84 8.84 -10.95 4.30
C SER A 84 8.09 -12.27 4.26
N TRP A 85 8.72 -13.32 3.70
CA TRP A 85 8.14 -14.66 3.68
C TRP A 85 7.93 -15.22 5.10
N LEU A 86 8.90 -15.06 6.00
CA LEU A 86 8.78 -15.44 7.39
C LEU A 86 7.62 -14.71 8.08
N ILE A 87 7.47 -13.40 7.85
CA ILE A 87 6.35 -12.62 8.39
C ILE A 87 5.01 -13.15 7.90
N LEU A 88 4.83 -13.31 6.58
CA LEU A 88 3.56 -13.76 6.02
C LEU A 88 3.18 -15.15 6.51
N THR A 89 4.15 -16.07 6.54
CA THR A 89 3.95 -17.44 7.03
C THR A 89 3.58 -17.48 8.51
N THR A 90 4.33 -16.79 9.37
CA THR A 90 4.06 -16.72 10.82
C THR A 90 2.73 -16.03 11.13
N SER A 91 2.36 -15.03 10.33
CA SER A 91 1.10 -14.32 10.47
C SER A 91 -0.10 -15.12 9.94
N GLY A 92 0.11 -16.23 9.22
CA GLY A 92 -0.94 -17.00 8.57
C GLY A 92 -1.62 -16.26 7.42
N VAL A 93 -0.87 -15.42 6.70
CA VAL A 93 -1.35 -14.66 5.54
C VAL A 93 -1.21 -15.48 4.28
N ARG A 94 -2.32 -15.60 3.54
CA ARG A 94 -2.35 -16.25 2.22
C ARG A 94 -2.69 -15.21 1.17
N THR A 95 -1.82 -15.04 0.19
CA THR A 95 -1.99 -14.05 -0.88
C THR A 95 -2.31 -14.72 -2.20
N ARG A 96 -3.45 -14.36 -2.81
CA ARG A 96 -3.73 -14.67 -4.21
C ARG A 96 -3.06 -13.61 -5.09
N VAL A 97 -2.48 -14.04 -6.20
CA VAL A 97 -1.79 -13.13 -7.12
C VAL A 97 -2.36 -13.30 -8.52
N GLU A 98 -2.68 -12.18 -9.16
CA GLU A 98 -3.18 -12.11 -10.53
C GLU A 98 -2.36 -11.13 -11.36
N GLY A 99 -2.27 -11.34 -12.67
CA GLY A 99 -1.65 -10.40 -13.61
C GLY A 99 -0.12 -10.37 -13.57
N LEU A 100 0.56 -11.44 -13.11
CA LEU A 100 2.04 -11.47 -13.06
C LEU A 100 2.70 -11.36 -14.45
N GLU A 101 1.97 -11.63 -15.52
CA GLU A 101 2.38 -11.40 -16.90
C GLU A 101 2.60 -9.92 -17.22
N ASN A 102 1.94 -9.01 -16.50
CA ASN A 102 2.09 -7.57 -16.64
C ASN A 102 3.35 -7.01 -15.95
N VAL A 103 4.09 -7.86 -15.21
CA VAL A 103 5.33 -7.43 -14.56
C VAL A 103 6.45 -7.29 -15.59
N LEU A 104 7.00 -6.10 -15.69
CA LEU A 104 8.11 -5.80 -16.61
C LEU A 104 9.44 -6.30 -16.01
N ARG A 105 9.79 -7.53 -16.34
CA ARG A 105 10.96 -8.22 -15.72
C ARG A 105 12.31 -7.77 -16.29
N ARG A 106 12.33 -7.24 -17.51
CA ARG A 106 13.55 -6.85 -18.24
C ARG A 106 13.69 -5.34 -18.39
N GLU A 107 12.68 -4.60 -18.02
CA GLU A 107 12.61 -3.15 -18.13
C GLU A 107 12.47 -2.51 -16.76
N THR A 108 13.03 -1.32 -16.64
CA THR A 108 12.82 -0.50 -15.45
C THR A 108 11.39 0.04 -15.45
N ALA A 109 10.71 -0.07 -14.31
CA ALA A 109 9.33 0.36 -14.16
C ALA A 109 9.08 1.02 -12.80
N ILE A 110 8.02 1.81 -12.74
CA ILE A 110 7.46 2.33 -11.49
C ILE A 110 6.19 1.54 -11.18
N TYR A 111 6.20 0.81 -10.08
CA TYR A 111 5.06 0.08 -9.56
C TYR A 111 4.28 0.98 -8.60
N CYS A 112 3.08 1.44 -9.01
CA CYS A 112 2.19 2.26 -8.21
C CYS A 112 1.18 1.38 -7.47
N VAL A 113 1.18 1.43 -6.14
CA VAL A 113 0.41 0.50 -5.29
C VAL A 113 -0.44 1.30 -4.30
N ASN A 114 -1.70 0.91 -4.07
CA ASN A 114 -2.49 1.46 -2.97
C ASN A 114 -1.92 1.04 -1.60
N HIS A 115 -2.16 1.82 -0.55
CA HIS A 115 -1.50 1.62 0.74
C HIS A 115 -2.49 1.53 1.90
N GLN A 116 -2.78 0.31 2.34
CA GLN A 116 -3.77 0.03 3.37
C GLN A 116 -3.15 -0.46 4.69
N SER A 117 -1.93 -1.03 4.63
CA SER A 117 -1.34 -1.73 5.77
C SER A 117 0.20 -1.71 5.72
N ALA A 118 0.84 -1.98 6.85
CA ALA A 118 2.26 -2.33 6.85
C ALA A 118 2.53 -3.68 6.17
N MET A 119 1.52 -4.55 6.06
CA MET A 119 1.61 -5.85 5.37
C MET A 119 1.71 -5.73 3.84
N ASP A 120 1.46 -4.55 3.27
CA ASP A 120 1.67 -4.30 1.84
C ASP A 120 3.14 -4.53 1.45
N ILE A 121 4.07 -4.18 2.33
CA ILE A 121 5.53 -4.29 2.09
C ILE A 121 5.98 -5.76 2.00
N PRO A 122 5.67 -6.65 2.96
CA PRO A 122 5.99 -8.07 2.84
C PRO A 122 5.37 -8.75 1.62
N ILE A 123 4.12 -8.42 1.27
CA ILE A 123 3.46 -9.00 0.09
C ILE A 123 4.23 -8.63 -1.18
N LEU A 124 4.60 -7.37 -1.34
CA LEU A 124 5.35 -6.93 -2.52
C LEU A 124 6.73 -7.59 -2.61
N PHE A 125 7.48 -7.73 -1.50
CA PHE A 125 8.77 -8.41 -1.53
C PHE A 125 8.65 -9.88 -1.91
N VAL A 126 7.62 -10.59 -1.46
CA VAL A 126 7.45 -12.02 -1.75
C VAL A 126 6.97 -12.25 -3.18
N TYR A 127 5.96 -11.49 -3.62
CA TYR A 127 5.21 -11.84 -4.82
C TYR A 127 5.56 -11.01 -6.06
N LEU A 128 6.21 -9.84 -5.93
CA LEU A 128 6.68 -9.08 -7.09
C LEU A 128 8.04 -9.63 -7.54
N PRO A 129 8.13 -10.32 -8.70
CA PRO A 129 9.31 -11.10 -9.09
C PRO A 129 10.40 -10.27 -9.79
N VAL A 130 10.63 -9.05 -9.31
CA VAL A 130 11.69 -8.14 -9.76
C VAL A 130 12.41 -7.51 -8.58
N GLN A 131 13.65 -7.08 -8.78
CA GLN A 131 14.33 -6.27 -7.79
C GLN A 131 13.82 -4.83 -7.88
N PHE A 132 13.39 -4.27 -6.76
CA PHE A 132 12.87 -2.91 -6.70
C PHE A 132 13.39 -2.16 -5.47
N ARG A 133 13.19 -0.85 -5.47
CA ARG A 133 13.47 0.05 -4.34
C ARG A 133 12.18 0.76 -3.93
N PHE A 134 11.99 1.01 -2.64
CA PHE A 134 10.88 1.85 -2.21
C PHE A 134 11.25 3.33 -2.30
N VAL A 135 10.29 4.13 -2.74
CA VAL A 135 10.31 5.59 -2.56
C VAL A 135 9.71 5.90 -1.18
N ALA A 136 10.55 6.28 -0.24
CA ALA A 136 10.17 6.38 1.17
C ALA A 136 10.45 7.79 1.75
N LYS A 137 9.71 8.15 2.82
CA LYS A 137 9.85 9.44 3.51
C LYS A 137 11.29 9.59 4.04
N ARG A 138 11.95 10.72 3.76
CA ARG A 138 13.33 11.01 4.19
C ARG A 138 13.54 10.84 5.70
N SER A 139 12.55 11.13 6.53
CA SER A 139 12.69 10.96 7.99
C SER A 139 12.96 9.50 8.41
N LEU A 140 12.54 8.49 7.64
CA LEU A 140 12.81 7.09 7.92
C LEU A 140 14.30 6.75 7.78
N PHE A 141 15.02 7.47 6.91
CA PHE A 141 16.45 7.29 6.71
C PHE A 141 17.31 7.83 7.85
N LYS A 142 16.70 8.59 8.78
CA LYS A 142 17.37 9.10 9.99
C LYS A 142 17.24 8.15 11.18
N LEU A 143 16.38 7.14 11.09
CA LEU A 143 16.18 6.17 12.16
C LEU A 143 17.41 5.23 12.22
N PRO A 144 17.99 5.00 13.41
CA PRO A 144 19.04 4.00 13.57
C PRO A 144 18.59 2.65 13.03
N PHE A 145 19.50 1.83 12.53
CA PHE A 145 19.29 0.51 11.96
C PHE A 145 18.41 0.51 10.69
N LEU A 146 17.15 0.96 10.77
CA LEU A 146 16.26 1.06 9.59
C LEU A 146 16.81 2.02 8.53
N GLY A 147 17.27 3.21 8.94
CA GLY A 147 17.81 4.21 8.01
C GLY A 147 19.09 3.72 7.33
N TRP A 148 19.97 3.03 8.07
CA TRP A 148 21.16 2.41 7.49
C TRP A 148 20.80 1.34 6.47
N HIS A 149 19.82 0.48 6.79
CA HIS A 149 19.32 -0.52 5.84
C HIS A 149 18.75 0.14 4.59
N LEU A 150 17.87 1.14 4.74
CA LEU A 150 17.28 1.85 3.61
C LEU A 150 18.32 2.51 2.70
N GLN A 151 19.35 3.14 3.28
CA GLN A 151 20.44 3.76 2.53
C GLN A 151 21.28 2.72 1.78
N ARG A 152 21.73 1.68 2.48
CA ARG A 152 22.58 0.62 1.92
C ARG A 152 21.86 -0.22 0.87
N SER A 153 20.54 -0.45 1.05
CA SER A 153 19.72 -1.15 0.07
C SER A 153 19.33 -0.28 -1.13
N GLY A 154 19.74 0.98 -1.19
CA GLY A 154 19.49 1.87 -2.33
C GLY A 154 18.05 2.40 -2.41
N HIS A 155 17.25 2.32 -1.34
CA HIS A 155 15.93 2.95 -1.28
C HIS A 155 16.02 4.45 -1.49
N ILE A 156 14.97 5.08 -2.00
CA ILE A 156 14.96 6.45 -2.48
C ILE A 156 14.26 7.36 -1.46
N PRO A 157 15.01 8.28 -0.79
CA PRO A 157 14.40 9.23 0.13
C PRO A 157 13.69 10.35 -0.62
N VAL A 158 12.44 10.66 -0.25
CA VAL A 158 11.70 11.82 -0.76
C VAL A 158 11.23 12.72 0.36
N ASP A 159 11.27 14.03 0.12
CA ASP A 159 10.73 15.02 1.02
C ASP A 159 9.25 15.25 0.67
N ARG A 160 8.37 14.93 1.62
CA ARG A 160 6.93 15.13 1.48
C ARG A 160 6.53 16.44 2.16
N GLY A 161 5.90 17.35 1.41
CA GLY A 161 5.33 18.60 1.97
C GLY A 161 6.27 19.82 1.99
N ARG A 162 7.43 19.80 1.33
CA ARG A 162 8.29 20.98 1.14
C ARG A 162 8.41 21.33 -0.35
N PRO A 163 7.88 22.47 -0.84
CA PRO A 163 7.83 22.76 -2.27
C PRO A 163 9.21 22.72 -2.96
N ARG A 164 10.21 23.43 -2.42
CA ARG A 164 11.56 23.52 -3.04
C ARG A 164 12.42 22.29 -2.81
N GLY A 165 12.35 21.64 -1.66
CA GLY A 165 13.10 20.39 -1.37
C GLY A 165 12.49 19.17 -2.02
N GLY A 166 11.19 19.21 -2.32
CA GLY A 166 10.45 18.12 -2.97
C GLY A 166 10.87 17.91 -4.41
N VAL A 167 10.99 18.96 -5.21
CA VAL A 167 11.36 18.87 -6.64
C VAL A 167 12.75 18.26 -6.80
N ARG A 168 13.76 18.80 -6.11
CA ARG A 168 15.14 18.29 -6.18
C ARG A 168 15.24 16.81 -5.77
N SER A 169 14.51 16.39 -4.74
CA SER A 169 14.50 14.99 -4.32
C SER A 169 13.81 14.06 -5.34
N LEU A 170 12.86 14.59 -6.11
CA LEU A 170 12.22 13.86 -7.21
C LEU A 170 13.14 13.75 -8.42
N ASP A 171 13.91 14.78 -8.75
CA ASP A 171 14.91 14.75 -9.83
C ASP A 171 16.02 13.73 -9.53
N ASP A 172 16.55 13.71 -8.29
CA ASP A 172 17.50 12.69 -7.84
C ASP A 172 16.91 11.28 -7.91
N ALA A 173 15.63 11.14 -7.58
CA ALA A 173 14.91 9.87 -7.68
C ALA A 173 14.77 9.44 -9.16
N ALA A 174 14.37 10.35 -10.04
CA ALA A 174 14.24 10.10 -11.47
C ALA A 174 15.57 9.66 -12.10
N ALA A 175 16.69 10.27 -11.71
CA ALA A 175 18.01 9.88 -12.17
C ALA A 175 18.35 8.42 -11.80
N LYS A 176 18.04 7.98 -10.58
CA LYS A 176 18.24 6.59 -10.13
C LYS A 176 17.35 5.60 -10.91
N ILE A 177 16.12 5.99 -11.23
CA ILE A 177 15.20 5.17 -12.00
C ILE A 177 15.73 5.02 -13.43
N ARG A 178 16.12 6.11 -14.07
CA ARG A 178 16.75 6.08 -15.42
C ARG A 178 18.01 5.22 -15.46
N ALA A 179 18.76 5.16 -14.35
CA ALA A 179 19.93 4.29 -14.23
C ALA A 179 19.61 2.79 -14.04
N GLY A 180 18.34 2.38 -14.20
CA GLY A 180 17.92 0.99 -14.20
C GLY A 180 17.34 0.46 -12.87
N SER A 181 16.99 1.35 -11.92
CA SER A 181 16.37 0.93 -10.66
C SER A 181 14.85 0.98 -10.73
N SER A 182 14.19 -0.16 -10.85
CA SER A 182 12.73 -0.23 -10.67
C SER A 182 12.35 0.19 -9.25
N VAL A 183 11.22 0.88 -9.12
CA VAL A 183 10.75 1.38 -7.83
C VAL A 183 9.30 1.02 -7.56
N VAL A 184 8.99 0.84 -6.28
CA VAL A 184 7.64 0.78 -5.76
C VAL A 184 7.35 2.08 -5.02
N LEU A 185 6.20 2.67 -5.29
CA LEU A 185 5.71 3.84 -4.58
C LEU A 185 4.23 3.70 -4.24
N PHE A 186 3.85 4.35 -3.15
CA PHE A 186 2.48 4.45 -2.70
C PHE A 186 2.00 5.88 -2.97
N PRO A 187 1.20 6.12 -4.03
CA PRO A 187 0.84 7.48 -4.45
C PRO A 187 -0.05 8.20 -3.42
N GLU A 188 -0.73 7.48 -2.55
CA GLU A 188 -1.49 8.03 -1.41
C GLU A 188 -0.60 8.76 -0.39
N GLY A 189 0.67 8.37 -0.30
CA GLY A 189 1.65 8.97 0.60
C GLY A 189 1.61 8.50 2.04
N HIS A 190 0.50 7.95 2.52
CA HIS A 190 0.36 7.30 3.82
C HIS A 190 -0.73 6.22 3.77
N ARG A 191 -0.79 5.37 4.79
CA ARG A 191 -1.79 4.31 4.90
C ARG A 191 -3.18 4.89 5.18
N SER A 192 -4.21 4.34 4.55
CA SER A 192 -5.61 4.70 4.82
C SER A 192 -6.02 4.24 6.22
N ARG A 193 -6.66 5.13 6.99
CA ARG A 193 -7.16 4.82 8.34
C ARG A 193 -8.59 4.32 8.36
N ASP A 194 -9.36 4.64 7.35
CA ASP A 194 -10.80 4.30 7.22
C ASP A 194 -11.06 3.17 6.21
N GLY A 195 -10.01 2.62 5.58
CA GLY A 195 -10.12 1.54 4.59
C GLY A 195 -10.51 1.99 3.20
N LYS A 196 -10.73 3.29 2.97
CA LYS A 196 -10.97 3.86 1.66
C LYS A 196 -9.66 4.23 0.97
N MET A 197 -9.65 4.26 -0.34
CA MET A 197 -8.50 4.75 -1.10
C MET A 197 -8.38 6.27 -0.96
N LEU A 198 -7.19 6.73 -0.58
CA LEU A 198 -6.90 8.14 -0.45
C LEU A 198 -6.63 8.81 -1.81
N PRO A 199 -6.72 10.12 -1.90
CA PRO A 199 -6.32 10.87 -3.10
C PRO A 199 -4.83 10.62 -3.42
N PHE A 200 -4.52 10.49 -4.69
CA PHE A 200 -3.15 10.30 -5.15
C PHE A 200 -2.40 11.63 -5.23
N ARG A 201 -1.13 11.61 -4.87
CA ARG A 201 -0.27 12.80 -4.89
C ARG A 201 0.40 12.96 -6.25
N SER A 202 0.28 14.11 -6.85
CA SER A 202 0.86 14.46 -8.16
C SER A 202 2.37 14.23 -8.26
N GLY A 203 3.12 14.39 -7.16
CA GLY A 203 4.56 14.13 -7.12
C GLY A 203 4.98 12.71 -7.53
N SER A 204 4.13 11.71 -7.33
CA SER A 204 4.37 10.33 -7.78
C SER A 204 4.37 10.23 -9.31
N PHE A 205 3.45 10.92 -9.96
CA PHE A 205 3.27 10.91 -11.42
C PHE A 205 4.23 11.86 -12.13
N TYR A 206 4.57 12.98 -11.48
CA TYR A 206 5.69 13.81 -11.91
C TYR A 206 6.99 12.99 -11.98
N LEU A 207 7.29 12.20 -10.93
CA LEU A 207 8.46 11.31 -10.93
C LEU A 207 8.42 10.30 -12.08
N ALA A 208 7.25 9.72 -12.38
CA ALA A 208 7.07 8.77 -13.46
C ALA A 208 7.38 9.41 -14.83
N ILE A 209 6.76 10.54 -15.12
CA ILE A 209 6.98 11.28 -16.37
C ILE A 209 8.44 11.74 -16.48
N GLN A 210 9.00 12.29 -15.42
CA GLN A 210 10.39 12.76 -15.40
C GLN A 210 11.40 11.61 -15.60
N SER A 211 11.08 10.40 -15.19
CA SER A 211 11.94 9.23 -15.41
C SER A 211 11.75 8.57 -16.78
N GLY A 212 10.63 8.81 -17.46
CA GLY A 212 10.32 8.27 -18.78
C GLY A 212 10.10 6.76 -18.82
N VAL A 213 9.92 6.11 -17.65
CA VAL A 213 9.71 4.65 -17.56
C VAL A 213 8.24 4.31 -17.35
N PRO A 214 7.76 3.16 -17.83
CA PRO A 214 6.35 2.79 -17.69
C PRO A 214 5.92 2.68 -16.23
N VAL A 215 4.64 3.00 -15.98
CA VAL A 215 3.98 2.82 -14.69
C VAL A 215 3.16 1.54 -14.73
N VAL A 216 3.35 0.67 -13.75
CA VAL A 216 2.58 -0.56 -13.55
C VAL A 216 1.72 -0.39 -12.29
N PRO A 217 0.39 -0.23 -12.42
CA PRO A 217 -0.50 -0.16 -11.28
C PRO A 217 -0.65 -1.53 -10.62
N ILE A 218 -0.71 -1.55 -9.28
CA ILE A 218 -0.94 -2.77 -8.50
C ILE A 218 -2.05 -2.48 -7.48
N THR A 219 -3.05 -3.35 -7.42
CA THR A 219 -4.07 -3.32 -6.38
C THR A 219 -3.73 -4.34 -5.30
N LEU A 220 -3.73 -3.91 -4.04
CA LEU A 220 -3.65 -4.78 -2.87
C LEU A 220 -4.96 -4.73 -2.10
N ASN A 221 -5.56 -5.90 -1.85
CA ASN A 221 -6.78 -6.08 -1.09
C ASN A 221 -6.53 -6.92 0.17
N GLY A 222 -7.34 -6.70 1.22
CA GLY A 222 -7.36 -7.53 2.43
C GLY A 222 -6.24 -7.25 3.44
N THR A 223 -5.21 -6.48 3.10
CA THR A 223 -4.04 -6.24 3.96
C THR A 223 -4.39 -5.50 5.25
N ARG A 224 -5.37 -4.59 5.20
CA ARG A 224 -5.90 -3.88 6.37
C ARG A 224 -6.59 -4.83 7.36
N ALA A 225 -7.30 -5.84 6.88
CA ALA A 225 -7.94 -6.84 7.74
C ALA A 225 -6.90 -7.68 8.51
N VAL A 226 -5.72 -7.90 7.91
CA VAL A 226 -4.58 -8.56 8.54
C VAL A 226 -3.94 -7.67 9.61
N LEU A 227 -3.65 -6.42 9.28
CA LEU A 227 -3.02 -5.48 10.22
C LEU A 227 -3.54 -4.06 9.95
N LYS A 228 -4.41 -3.56 10.83
CA LYS A 228 -4.89 -2.17 10.77
C LYS A 228 -3.73 -1.19 11.02
N PRO A 229 -3.71 -0.02 10.35
CA PRO A 229 -2.75 1.04 10.67
C PRO A 229 -2.76 1.37 12.17
N ASP A 230 -1.58 1.69 12.68
CA ASP A 230 -1.38 2.14 14.06
C ASP A 230 -1.82 1.10 15.13
N THR A 231 -1.88 -0.20 14.76
CA THR A 231 -2.13 -1.31 15.70
C THR A 231 -1.02 -2.36 15.63
N TYR A 232 -0.97 -3.21 16.67
CA TYR A 232 -0.05 -4.36 16.74
C TYR A 232 -0.78 -5.71 16.64
N HIS A 233 -2.08 -5.70 16.36
CA HIS A 233 -2.88 -6.90 16.26
C HIS A 233 -2.78 -7.50 14.85
N VAL A 234 -1.81 -8.39 14.64
CA VAL A 234 -1.65 -9.14 13.41
C VAL A 234 -2.62 -10.34 13.39
N ARG A 235 -3.49 -10.38 12.40
CA ARG A 235 -4.48 -11.45 12.19
C ARG A 235 -4.08 -12.31 11.02
N ALA A 236 -4.40 -13.60 11.07
CA ALA A 236 -4.38 -14.44 9.88
C ALA A 236 -5.48 -13.99 8.91
N GLY A 237 -5.24 -14.11 7.62
CA GLY A 237 -6.22 -13.70 6.64
C GLY A 237 -5.81 -13.94 5.20
N GLN A 238 -6.75 -13.68 4.30
CA GLN A 238 -6.52 -13.71 2.87
C GLN A 238 -6.27 -12.30 2.36
N THR A 239 -5.34 -12.19 1.44
CA THR A 239 -5.00 -10.96 0.74
C THR A 239 -4.92 -11.23 -0.76
N GLU A 240 -4.97 -10.18 -1.56
CA GLU A 240 -4.90 -10.30 -3.00
C GLU A 240 -3.95 -9.23 -3.55
N MET A 241 -3.11 -9.61 -4.52
CA MET A 241 -2.27 -8.71 -5.29
C MET A 241 -2.63 -8.85 -6.76
N ILE A 242 -3.05 -7.76 -7.39
CA ILE A 242 -3.43 -7.72 -8.80
C ILE A 242 -2.50 -6.74 -9.51
N VAL A 243 -1.75 -7.24 -10.49
CA VAL A 243 -0.87 -6.42 -11.33
C VAL A 243 -1.62 -6.07 -12.60
N HIS A 244 -1.84 -4.78 -12.82
CA HIS A 244 -2.55 -4.28 -14.01
C HIS A 244 -1.60 -4.06 -15.19
N PRO A 245 -2.13 -3.94 -16.43
CA PRO A 245 -1.34 -3.58 -17.60
C PRO A 245 -0.57 -2.28 -17.41
N SER A 246 0.64 -2.22 -17.93
CA SER A 246 1.50 -1.06 -17.81
C SER A 246 0.98 0.13 -18.65
N ILE A 247 1.29 1.33 -18.16
CA ILE A 247 0.98 2.59 -18.81
C ILE A 247 2.31 3.23 -19.25
N PRO A 248 2.56 3.41 -20.56
CA PRO A 248 3.76 4.08 -21.03
C PRO A 248 3.75 5.56 -20.66
N THR A 249 4.93 6.12 -20.37
CA THR A 249 5.09 7.53 -19.99
C THR A 249 6.05 8.30 -20.92
N SER A 250 6.70 7.64 -21.85
CA SER A 250 7.76 8.22 -22.70
C SER A 250 7.30 9.39 -23.57
N ALA A 251 6.01 9.44 -23.93
CA ALA A 251 5.42 10.54 -24.70
C ALA A 251 4.71 11.59 -23.84
N LEU A 252 4.70 11.42 -22.51
CA LEU A 252 3.97 12.30 -21.59
C LEU A 252 4.84 13.48 -21.15
N THR A 253 4.19 14.62 -20.92
CA THR A 253 4.77 15.86 -20.44
C THR A 253 4.30 16.18 -19.01
N ARG A 254 4.81 17.26 -18.43
CA ARG A 254 4.35 17.72 -17.10
C ARG A 254 2.88 18.07 -17.03
N GLU A 255 2.27 18.42 -18.15
CA GLU A 255 0.85 18.76 -18.25
C GLU A 255 -0.03 17.51 -18.08
N ASP A 256 0.51 16.31 -18.38
CA ASP A 256 -0.18 15.03 -18.33
C ASP A 256 -0.18 14.38 -16.92
N VAL A 257 0.40 15.04 -15.91
CA VAL A 257 0.53 14.48 -14.54
C VAL A 257 -0.82 14.09 -13.95
N GLU A 258 -1.84 14.92 -14.09
CA GLU A 258 -3.17 14.63 -13.57
C GLU A 258 -3.87 13.52 -14.35
N ALA A 259 -3.78 13.56 -15.68
CA ALA A 259 -4.34 12.52 -16.56
C ALA A 259 -3.72 11.15 -16.27
N LEU A 260 -2.39 11.08 -16.07
CA LEU A 260 -1.70 9.85 -15.68
C LEU A 260 -2.15 9.38 -14.30
N SER A 261 -2.30 10.30 -13.33
CA SER A 261 -2.78 10.00 -11.99
C SER A 261 -4.17 9.37 -12.01
N GLU A 262 -5.10 9.95 -12.74
CA GLU A 262 -6.47 9.44 -12.87
C GLU A 262 -6.50 8.08 -13.58
N LYS A 263 -5.70 7.89 -14.63
CA LYS A 263 -5.61 6.62 -15.36
C LYS A 263 -5.09 5.49 -14.45
N VAL A 264 -4.01 5.74 -13.69
CA VAL A 264 -3.47 4.77 -12.71
C VAL A 264 -4.48 4.50 -11.61
N ARG A 265 -5.12 5.55 -11.08
CA ARG A 265 -6.13 5.45 -10.04
C ARG A 265 -7.34 4.64 -10.49
N ALA A 266 -7.84 4.87 -11.70
CA ALA A 266 -8.95 4.13 -12.28
C ALA A 266 -8.67 2.63 -12.38
N GLN A 267 -7.46 2.24 -12.85
CA GLN A 267 -7.06 0.84 -12.89
C GLN A 267 -7.01 0.21 -11.48
N ILE A 268 -6.42 0.88 -10.50
CA ILE A 268 -6.35 0.35 -9.13
C ILE A 268 -7.76 0.23 -8.53
N ILE A 269 -8.61 1.25 -8.68
CA ILE A 269 -9.98 1.25 -8.14
C ILE A 269 -10.84 0.17 -8.79
N SER A 270 -10.65 -0.15 -10.06
CA SER A 270 -11.46 -1.15 -10.77
C SER A 270 -11.47 -2.53 -10.09
N ARG A 271 -10.44 -2.82 -9.29
CA ARG A 271 -10.29 -4.08 -8.56
C ARG A 271 -10.10 -3.88 -7.05
N PHE A 272 -10.18 -2.64 -6.58
CA PHE A 272 -10.04 -2.34 -5.16
C PHE A 272 -11.31 -2.66 -4.38
N VAL A 273 -11.15 -3.43 -3.31
CA VAL A 273 -12.22 -3.76 -2.36
C VAL A 273 -11.99 -2.95 -1.08
N PRO A 274 -12.83 -1.95 -0.78
CA PRO A 274 -12.73 -1.22 0.48
C PRO A 274 -12.87 -2.18 1.66
N SER A 275 -12.07 -1.99 2.69
CA SER A 275 -12.17 -2.75 3.92
C SER A 275 -12.97 -1.97 4.95
N ASP A 276 -13.73 -2.69 5.77
CA ASP A 276 -14.48 -2.08 6.88
C ASP A 276 -13.56 -1.27 7.81
N PRO A 277 -14.05 -0.13 8.36
CA PRO A 277 -13.31 0.76 9.22
C PRO A 277 -12.81 0.12 10.51
#